data_8f45d3f7d8dacea91b597c12771827aa
#
_entry.id   8f45d3f7d8dacea91b597c12771827aa
#
_cell.length_a   1.000
_cell.length_b   1.000
_cell.length_c   1.000
_cell.angle_alpha   90.00
_cell.angle_beta   90.00
_cell.angle_gamma   90.00
#
_symmetry.space_group_name_H-M   'P 1'
#
loop_
_entity.id
_entity.type
_entity.pdbx_description
1 polymer ?
#
loop_
_entity_poly.entity_id
_entity_poly.type
_entity_poly.pdbx_seq_one_letter_code
_entity_poly.pdbx_strand_id
1 'polypeptide(L)'
;MHILTKLSSLKSTDLFRKHVHALGVQIPLDDHVHDSTGSPLLGSLHWKHRTIGNRIAVQPMEGWDGTTSGGITEPMIRRWQRFGESGAKLIWGGEAMAVCPDGRANPNQLVLIPANRQGIRQL
;
A
#
# COMPACT_ATOMS: atom_id res chain seq x y z
N MET A 1 -33.37 8.24 12.12
CA MET A 1 -32.25 7.28 12.22
C MET A 1 -31.93 6.81 10.79
N HIS A 2 -30.81 7.25 10.23
CA HIS A 2 -30.41 6.80 8.88
C HIS A 2 -29.89 5.38 8.98
N ILE A 3 -30.59 4.43 8.38
CA ILE A 3 -30.11 3.05 8.26
C ILE A 3 -28.98 3.06 7.21
N LEU A 4 -27.77 2.69 7.62
CA LEU A 4 -26.61 2.57 6.72
C LEU A 4 -26.85 1.41 5.73
N THR A 5 -26.79 1.71 4.46
CA THR A 5 -26.90 0.70 3.41
C THR A 5 -25.56 -0.07 3.31
N LYS A 6 -25.60 -1.39 3.41
CA LYS A 6 -24.42 -2.22 3.15
C LYS A 6 -24.09 -2.20 1.67
N LEU A 7 -22.83 -1.89 1.29
CA LEU A 7 -22.41 -1.91 -0.12
C LEU A 7 -22.66 -3.26 -0.79
N SER A 8 -22.50 -4.36 -0.08
CA SER A 8 -22.78 -5.71 -0.58
C SER A 8 -24.24 -5.97 -0.95
N SER A 9 -25.19 -5.10 -0.53
CA SER A 9 -26.60 -5.19 -0.97
C SER A 9 -26.86 -4.52 -2.32
N LEU A 10 -25.95 -3.66 -2.78
CA LEU A 10 -26.02 -2.96 -4.06
C LEU A 10 -25.42 -3.87 -5.15
N LYS A 11 -26.25 -4.69 -5.78
CA LYS A 11 -25.80 -5.79 -6.67
C LYS A 11 -25.44 -5.35 -8.09
N SER A 12 -25.58 -4.07 -8.44
CA SER A 12 -25.18 -3.54 -9.74
C SER A 12 -24.65 -2.11 -9.62
N THR A 13 -23.91 -1.67 -10.65
CA THR A 13 -23.44 -0.28 -10.78
C THR A 13 -24.59 0.71 -10.80
N ASP A 14 -25.72 0.37 -11.41
CA ASP A 14 -26.91 1.22 -11.43
C ASP A 14 -27.52 1.41 -10.04
N LEU A 15 -27.62 0.34 -9.25
CA LEU A 15 -28.10 0.45 -7.86
C LEU A 15 -27.13 1.30 -7.02
N PHE A 16 -25.83 1.15 -7.23
CA PHE A 16 -24.83 1.97 -6.58
C PHE A 16 -24.96 3.44 -6.97
N ARG A 17 -25.08 3.77 -8.27
CA ARG A 17 -25.29 5.14 -8.75
C ARG A 17 -26.55 5.79 -8.17
N LYS A 18 -27.67 5.06 -8.17
CA LYS A 18 -28.92 5.55 -7.58
C LYS A 18 -28.75 5.86 -6.09
N HIS A 19 -28.06 4.98 -5.38
CA HIS A 19 -27.79 5.17 -3.94
C HIS A 19 -26.91 6.41 -3.69
N VAL A 20 -25.80 6.55 -4.41
CA VAL A 20 -24.89 7.69 -4.30
C VAL A 20 -25.58 9.00 -4.65
N HIS A 21 -26.40 9.01 -5.71
CA HIS A 21 -27.20 10.17 -6.10
C HIS A 21 -28.22 10.57 -5.01
N ALA A 22 -28.89 9.58 -4.39
CA ALA A 22 -29.83 9.83 -3.29
C ALA A 22 -29.16 10.42 -2.05
N LEU A 23 -27.84 10.20 -1.88
CA LEU A 23 -27.03 10.81 -0.83
C LEU A 23 -26.51 12.22 -1.20
N GLY A 24 -26.76 12.70 -2.41
CA GLY A 24 -26.26 13.97 -2.91
C GLY A 24 -24.73 13.97 -3.15
N VAL A 25 -24.11 12.80 -3.29
CA VAL A 25 -22.67 12.63 -3.49
C VAL A 25 -22.39 12.30 -4.95
N GLN A 26 -21.26 12.81 -5.48
CA GLN A 26 -20.75 12.43 -6.80
C GLN A 26 -19.47 11.60 -6.62
N ILE A 27 -19.51 10.35 -7.09
CA ILE A 27 -18.36 9.44 -7.08
C ILE A 27 -18.13 8.99 -8.53
N PRO A 28 -16.94 9.18 -9.10
CA PRO A 28 -16.59 8.60 -10.39
C PRO A 28 -16.73 7.08 -10.33
N LEU A 29 -17.41 6.51 -11.32
CA LEU A 29 -17.65 5.07 -11.40
C LEU A 29 -17.66 4.64 -12.86
N ASP A 30 -16.81 3.71 -13.20
CA ASP A 30 -16.80 3.04 -14.49
C ASP A 30 -17.76 1.84 -14.49
N ASP A 31 -18.38 1.57 -15.63
CA ASP A 31 -19.28 0.42 -15.77
C ASP A 31 -18.54 -0.89 -15.95
N HIS A 32 -17.31 -0.81 -16.41
CA HIS A 32 -16.47 -1.96 -16.70
C HIS A 32 -15.11 -1.82 -16.00
N VAL A 33 -14.62 -2.94 -15.49
CA VAL A 33 -13.24 -3.03 -15.05
C VAL A 33 -12.35 -3.13 -16.30
N HIS A 34 -11.46 -2.16 -16.46
CA HIS A 34 -10.46 -2.22 -17.50
C HIS A 34 -9.40 -3.25 -17.14
N ASP A 35 -9.25 -4.26 -17.96
CA ASP A 35 -8.16 -5.22 -17.89
C ASP A 35 -6.95 -4.75 -18.73
N SER A 36 -5.77 -5.26 -18.44
CA SER A 36 -4.56 -5.03 -19.21
C SER A 36 -4.19 -3.56 -19.50
N THR A 37 -3.76 -3.27 -20.72
CA THR A 37 -3.15 -1.98 -21.12
C THR A 37 -4.07 -0.77 -21.03
N GLY A 38 -5.38 -0.97 -21.01
CA GLY A 38 -6.37 0.11 -20.87
C GLY A 38 -6.64 0.53 -19.42
N SER A 39 -6.11 -0.20 -18.44
CA SER A 39 -6.36 0.11 -17.04
C SER A 39 -5.69 1.42 -16.61
N PRO A 40 -6.44 2.36 -15.98
CA PRO A 40 -5.84 3.58 -15.41
C PRO A 40 -4.72 3.30 -14.40
N LEU A 41 -4.76 2.14 -13.73
CA LEU A 41 -3.73 1.72 -12.78
C LEU A 41 -2.38 1.42 -13.44
N LEU A 42 -2.38 1.01 -14.72
CA LEU A 42 -1.17 0.72 -15.48
C LEU A 42 -0.59 1.95 -16.17
N GLY A 43 -1.33 3.05 -16.20
CA GLY A 43 -0.85 4.32 -16.75
C GLY A 43 0.31 4.88 -15.94
N SER A 44 1.35 5.35 -16.63
CA SER A 44 2.48 6.00 -15.99
C SER A 44 2.08 7.33 -15.33
N LEU A 45 2.81 7.71 -14.27
CA LEU A 45 2.69 8.98 -13.59
C LEU A 45 3.97 9.78 -13.78
N HIS A 46 3.86 10.98 -14.34
CA HIS A 46 4.99 11.91 -14.46
C HIS A 46 4.96 12.89 -13.28
N TRP A 47 6.05 12.96 -12.55
CA TRP A 47 6.21 13.89 -11.45
C TRP A 47 7.59 14.56 -11.52
N LYS A 48 7.62 15.85 -11.77
CA LYS A 48 8.85 16.62 -12.03
C LYS A 48 9.67 15.95 -13.15
N HIS A 49 10.91 15.55 -12.87
CA HIS A 49 11.84 14.90 -13.79
C HIS A 49 11.79 13.35 -13.72
N ARG A 50 10.82 12.78 -13.02
CA ARG A 50 10.69 11.33 -12.83
C ARG A 50 9.43 10.80 -13.47
N THR A 51 9.54 9.57 -13.99
CA THR A 51 8.41 8.80 -14.47
C THR A 51 8.26 7.55 -13.60
N ILE A 52 7.09 7.38 -13.01
CA ILE A 52 6.68 6.17 -12.30
C ILE A 52 5.88 5.34 -13.29
N GLY A 53 6.29 4.11 -13.56
CA GLY A 53 5.79 3.31 -14.68
C GLY A 53 4.34 2.82 -14.55
N ASN A 54 3.73 2.91 -13.36
CA ASN A 54 2.30 2.67 -13.15
C ASN A 54 1.82 3.38 -11.88
N ARG A 55 0.54 3.25 -11.54
CA ARG A 55 -0.09 3.90 -10.38
C ARG A 55 -0.24 2.98 -9.18
N ILE A 56 0.51 1.89 -9.14
CA ILE A 56 0.51 0.94 -8.02
C ILE A 56 1.75 1.23 -7.17
N ALA A 57 1.52 1.46 -5.88
CA ALA A 57 2.59 1.72 -4.92
C ALA A 57 2.48 0.81 -3.70
N VAL A 58 3.61 0.26 -3.26
CA VAL A 58 3.73 -0.39 -1.96
C VAL A 58 3.87 0.68 -0.90
N GLN A 59 2.94 0.69 0.06
CA GLN A 59 2.94 1.65 1.16
C GLN A 59 3.81 1.15 2.33
N PRO A 60 4.36 2.05 3.16
CA PRO A 60 5.06 1.66 4.37
C PRO A 60 4.08 1.01 5.34
N MET A 61 4.45 -0.15 5.85
CA MET A 61 3.69 -0.87 6.86
C MET A 61 4.59 -1.24 8.01
N GLU A 62 4.07 -1.17 9.23
CA GLU A 62 4.75 -1.66 10.41
C GLU A 62 4.86 -3.18 10.35
N GLY A 63 6.08 -3.70 10.26
CA GLY A 63 6.35 -5.14 10.31
C GLY A 63 6.44 -5.65 11.75
N TRP A 64 6.16 -6.95 11.92
CA TRP A 64 6.31 -7.73 13.16
C TRP A 64 7.31 -8.87 12.99
N ASP A 65 8.08 -8.84 11.93
CA ASP A 65 8.95 -9.92 11.48
C ASP A 65 10.45 -9.60 11.60
N GLY A 66 10.81 -8.51 12.28
CA GLY A 66 12.20 -8.21 12.65
C GLY A 66 12.68 -8.99 13.87
N THR A 67 13.96 -8.84 14.20
CA THR A 67 14.51 -9.38 15.45
C THR A 67 14.07 -8.52 16.65
N THR A 68 14.16 -9.06 17.86
CA THR A 68 13.93 -8.31 19.09
C THR A 68 14.89 -7.14 19.29
N SER A 69 16.08 -7.18 18.66
CA SER A 69 17.03 -6.07 18.61
C SER A 69 16.71 -5.06 17.49
N GLY A 70 15.62 -5.24 16.73
CA GLY A 70 15.20 -4.35 15.64
C GLY A 70 16.00 -4.54 14.35
N GLY A 71 16.64 -5.67 14.16
CA GLY A 71 17.36 -6.03 12.94
C GLY A 71 16.46 -6.77 11.94
N ILE A 72 17.02 -7.00 10.74
CA ILE A 72 16.34 -7.74 9.67
C ILE A 72 16.31 -9.24 9.93
N THR A 73 15.38 -9.92 9.27
CA THR A 73 15.22 -11.38 9.26
C THR A 73 15.05 -11.88 7.83
N GLU A 74 15.17 -13.18 7.64
CA GLU A 74 14.92 -13.82 6.33
C GLU A 74 13.46 -13.64 5.84
N PRO A 75 12.41 -13.79 6.67
CA PRO A 75 11.05 -13.45 6.26
C PRO A 75 10.89 -12.01 5.76
N MET A 76 11.57 -11.04 6.39
CA MET A 76 11.56 -9.64 5.97
C MET A 76 12.23 -9.47 4.60
N ILE A 77 13.39 -10.06 4.37
CA ILE A 77 14.07 -10.05 3.08
C ILE A 77 13.17 -10.62 1.98
N ARG A 78 12.56 -11.77 2.22
CA ARG A 78 11.62 -12.39 1.29
C ARG A 78 10.41 -11.51 1.00
N ARG A 79 9.85 -10.81 1.99
CA ARG A 79 8.76 -9.86 1.82
C ARG A 79 9.17 -8.71 0.90
N TRP A 80 10.34 -8.15 1.08
CA TRP A 80 10.87 -7.08 0.23
C TRP A 80 11.14 -7.55 -1.20
N GLN A 81 11.66 -8.76 -1.40
CA GLN A 81 11.78 -9.37 -2.74
C GLN A 81 10.43 -9.43 -3.44
N ARG A 82 9.38 -9.88 -2.73
CA ARG A 82 8.01 -9.91 -3.26
C ARG A 82 7.47 -8.53 -3.59
N PHE A 83 7.85 -7.48 -2.87
CA PHE A 83 7.50 -6.12 -3.25
C PHE A 83 8.13 -5.75 -4.60
N GLY A 84 9.39 -6.07 -4.81
CA GLY A 84 10.07 -5.87 -6.10
C GLY A 84 9.41 -6.65 -7.25
N GLU A 85 8.99 -7.89 -6.98
CA GLU A 85 8.35 -8.78 -7.95
C GLU A 85 6.87 -8.45 -8.22
N SER A 86 6.22 -7.65 -7.37
CA SER A 86 4.78 -7.37 -7.42
C SER A 86 4.31 -6.63 -8.67
N GLY A 87 5.23 -6.04 -9.42
CA GLY A 87 4.91 -5.17 -10.56
C GLY A 87 4.59 -3.73 -10.19
N ALA A 88 4.46 -3.37 -8.90
CA ALA A 88 4.38 -1.98 -8.45
C ALA A 88 5.62 -1.20 -8.88
N LYS A 89 5.45 0.00 -9.43
CA LYS A 89 6.56 0.82 -9.93
C LYS A 89 7.02 1.88 -8.92
N LEU A 90 6.44 1.86 -7.73
CA LEU A 90 6.88 2.66 -6.59
C LEU A 90 6.81 1.82 -5.33
N ILE A 91 7.92 1.74 -4.60
CA ILE A 91 7.93 1.24 -3.23
C ILE A 91 8.11 2.47 -2.34
N TRP A 92 7.03 2.90 -1.70
CA TRP A 92 7.02 4.07 -0.82
C TRP A 92 7.33 3.63 0.61
N GLY A 93 8.60 3.37 0.87
CA GLY A 93 9.08 2.97 2.17
C GLY A 93 8.98 1.47 2.48
N GLY A 94 7.96 0.76 1.99
CA GLY A 94 7.78 -0.70 2.21
C GLY A 94 7.76 -1.18 3.68
N GLU A 95 8.41 -0.43 4.58
CA GLU A 95 8.54 -0.69 6.02
C GLU A 95 8.44 0.63 6.79
N ALA A 96 7.66 0.63 7.87
CA ALA A 96 7.63 1.71 8.86
C ALA A 96 8.62 1.38 9.98
N MET A 97 9.84 1.92 9.88
CA MET A 97 10.90 1.69 10.85
C MET A 97 10.79 2.66 12.03
N ALA A 98 11.04 2.18 13.25
CA ALA A 98 11.26 3.05 14.39
C ALA A 98 12.65 3.74 14.28
N VAL A 99 12.71 5.02 14.64
CA VAL A 99 13.96 5.79 14.62
C VAL A 99 14.81 5.58 15.89
N CYS A 100 14.18 5.06 16.96
CA CYS A 100 14.85 4.70 18.22
C CYS A 100 14.16 3.48 18.85
N PRO A 101 14.84 2.73 19.73
CA PRO A 101 14.28 1.55 20.38
C PRO A 101 12.98 1.82 21.14
N ASP A 102 12.90 2.96 21.85
CA ASP A 102 11.72 3.32 22.67
C ASP A 102 10.53 3.77 21.84
N GLY A 103 10.76 4.10 20.56
CA GLY A 103 9.70 4.49 19.61
C GLY A 103 9.06 3.33 18.86
N ARG A 104 9.42 2.08 19.17
CA ARG A 104 8.82 0.90 18.54
C ARG A 104 7.37 0.73 18.95
N ALA A 105 6.51 0.44 17.99
CA ALA A 105 5.13 0.09 18.24
C ALA A 105 4.96 -1.39 18.62
N ASN A 106 5.95 -2.24 18.31
CA ASN A 106 5.99 -3.66 18.72
C ASN A 106 7.45 -4.14 18.91
N PRO A 107 7.66 -5.23 19.68
CA PRO A 107 9.02 -5.70 20.02
C PRO A 107 9.84 -6.21 18.82
N ASN A 108 9.18 -6.52 17.70
CA ASN A 108 9.81 -7.02 16.49
C ASN A 108 9.82 -6.00 15.33
N GLN A 109 9.51 -4.73 15.63
CA GLN A 109 9.62 -3.67 14.63
C GLN A 109 11.09 -3.37 14.33
N LEU A 110 11.38 -3.15 13.04
CA LEU A 110 12.67 -2.72 12.56
C LEU A 110 13.07 -1.36 13.17
N VAL A 111 14.33 -1.19 13.57
CA VAL A 111 14.82 0.05 14.18
C VAL A 111 16.01 0.60 13.40
N LEU A 112 15.92 1.87 13.04
CA LEU A 112 16.96 2.58 12.30
C LEU A 112 18.10 3.07 13.24
N ILE A 113 18.87 2.14 13.76
CA ILE A 113 20.06 2.44 14.57
C ILE A 113 21.35 2.01 13.84
N PRO A 114 22.53 2.53 14.21
CA PRO A 114 23.78 2.21 13.54
C PRO A 114 24.06 0.71 13.40
N ALA A 115 23.75 -0.08 14.42
CA ALA A 115 23.96 -1.53 14.43
C ALA A 115 23.12 -2.26 13.35
N ASN A 116 21.93 -1.74 13.00
CA ASN A 116 21.04 -2.37 12.03
C ASN A 116 21.21 -1.84 10.60
N ARG A 117 22.00 -0.77 10.40
CA ARG A 117 22.14 -0.07 9.12
C ARG A 117 22.58 -0.98 7.97
N GLN A 118 23.53 -1.89 8.24
CA GLN A 118 24.03 -2.80 7.20
C GLN A 118 22.95 -3.77 6.75
N GLY A 119 22.18 -4.34 7.68
CA GLY A 119 21.04 -5.20 7.36
C GLY A 119 19.96 -4.46 6.58
N ILE A 120 19.59 -3.25 7.04
CA ILE A 120 18.56 -2.42 6.37
C ILE A 120 18.94 -2.12 4.91
N ARG A 121 20.21 -1.98 4.58
CA ARG A 121 20.67 -1.78 3.20
C ARG A 121 20.48 -2.98 2.28
N GLN A 122 20.19 -4.16 2.83
CA GLN A 122 19.92 -5.37 2.06
C GLN A 122 18.45 -5.49 1.63
N LEU A 123 17.57 -4.69 2.23
CA LEU A 123 16.17 -4.56 1.82
C LEU A 123 16.03 -3.64 0.62
#